data_c6953b3c3a5cc394fbaa1e4f6eb64d76
#
_entry.id   c6953b3c3a5cc394fbaa1e4f6eb64d76
#
_cell.length_a   1.000
_cell.length_b   1.000
_cell.length_c   1.000
_cell.angle_alpha   90.00
_cell.angle_beta   90.00
_cell.angle_gamma   90.00
#
_symmetry.space_group_name_H-M   'P 1'
#
loop_
_entity.id
_entity.type
_entity.pdbx_description
1 polymer ?
#
loop_
_entity_poly.entity_id
_entity_poly.type
_entity_poly.pdbx_seq_one_letter_code
_entity_poly.pdbx_strand_id
1 'polypeptide(L)'
;ASTAGKYASAFGIAAVVFAKTDPAFSDKLKERALAAYRLGREHPGVCQTAPGVSPYFYEEDNWHDDMELGAASLVAATGQKSFLNDAIADARAEPVTPWMGKDTANHYQWYPWHNNGHYEVWRHGTAAQKAQMASFYRRGLEAVVGRANNGFRMGIPFIWCSSNLTASFATQAYLYRKMTGDNRFREYEAAALDWLLGANPWGVSMIIGLPGSGTFAHDPHAVITSRMGLQLTGGMLDGPVYRSIYGNLKGISLHNADEYAPFNTGFIVYHDDVGDYSTDEPIMDGTANLTYLFAAMAGAR
;
A
#
# COMPACT_ATOMS: atom_id res chain seq x y z
N ALA A 1 4.37 2.22 -18.83
CA ALA A 1 5.34 2.76 -17.86
C ALA A 1 5.10 2.21 -16.45
N SER A 2 3.85 2.06 -15.97
CA SER A 2 3.56 1.63 -14.60
C SER A 2 4.29 0.33 -14.21
N THR A 3 4.03 -0.78 -14.89
CA THR A 3 4.71 -2.06 -14.62
C THR A 3 6.23 -1.96 -14.77
N ALA A 4 6.72 -1.20 -15.75
CA ALA A 4 8.15 -1.00 -15.96
C ALA A 4 8.81 -0.24 -14.79
N GLY A 5 8.13 0.77 -14.22
CA GLY A 5 8.56 1.47 -13.01
C GLY A 5 8.66 0.54 -11.80
N LYS A 6 7.65 -0.33 -11.59
CA LYS A 6 7.67 -1.35 -10.54
C LYS A 6 8.87 -2.30 -10.68
N TYR A 7 9.15 -2.80 -11.87
CA TYR A 7 10.35 -3.62 -12.09
C TYR A 7 11.65 -2.84 -11.87
N ALA A 8 11.72 -1.60 -12.34
CA ALA A 8 12.89 -0.76 -12.14
C ALA A 8 13.18 -0.53 -10.66
N SER A 9 12.15 -0.26 -9.85
CA SER A 9 12.29 -0.06 -8.42
C SER A 9 12.70 -1.34 -7.69
N ALA A 10 12.02 -2.45 -7.95
CA ALA A 10 12.29 -3.73 -7.31
C ALA A 10 13.73 -4.22 -7.60
N PHE A 11 14.14 -4.20 -8.86
CA PHE A 11 15.49 -4.60 -9.23
C PHE A 11 16.55 -3.60 -8.75
N GLY A 12 16.25 -2.30 -8.77
CA GLY A 12 17.16 -1.26 -8.27
C GLY A 12 17.42 -1.41 -6.77
N ILE A 13 16.40 -1.59 -5.97
CA ILE A 13 16.51 -1.83 -4.52
C ILE A 13 17.24 -3.15 -4.25
N ALA A 14 16.88 -4.22 -4.95
CA ALA A 14 17.54 -5.52 -4.82
C ALA A 14 19.03 -5.43 -5.19
N ALA A 15 19.40 -4.66 -6.22
CA ALA A 15 20.81 -4.46 -6.57
C ALA A 15 21.61 -3.85 -5.41
N VAL A 16 21.03 -2.90 -4.68
CA VAL A 16 21.68 -2.31 -3.48
C VAL A 16 21.81 -3.34 -2.37
N VAL A 17 20.77 -4.14 -2.12
CA VAL A 17 20.76 -5.16 -1.07
C VAL A 17 21.82 -6.22 -1.32
N PHE A 18 21.94 -6.72 -2.54
CA PHE A 18 22.88 -7.79 -2.90
C PHE A 18 24.30 -7.31 -3.21
N ALA A 19 24.56 -6.00 -3.26
CA ALA A 19 25.84 -5.44 -3.68
C ALA A 19 27.06 -6.01 -2.94
N LYS A 20 26.92 -6.37 -1.66
CA LYS A 20 28.02 -6.92 -0.84
C LYS A 20 28.04 -8.44 -0.78
N THR A 21 26.89 -9.09 -0.86
CA THR A 21 26.77 -10.55 -0.65
C THR A 21 26.85 -11.32 -1.96
N ASP A 22 26.37 -10.74 -3.07
CA ASP A 22 26.44 -11.31 -4.41
C ASP A 22 26.59 -10.18 -5.46
N PRO A 23 27.83 -9.68 -5.67
CA PRO A 23 28.07 -8.59 -6.63
C PRO A 23 27.63 -8.92 -8.06
N ALA A 24 27.81 -10.17 -8.51
CA ALA A 24 27.45 -10.57 -9.87
C ALA A 24 25.92 -10.53 -10.08
N PHE A 25 25.15 -10.98 -9.09
CA PHE A 25 23.69 -10.87 -9.11
C PHE A 25 23.25 -9.40 -9.02
N SER A 26 23.89 -8.61 -8.15
CA SER A 26 23.64 -7.17 -8.05
C SER A 26 23.81 -6.45 -9.39
N ASP A 27 24.89 -6.73 -10.14
CA ASP A 27 25.14 -6.11 -11.44
C ASP A 27 24.07 -6.52 -12.47
N LYS A 28 23.66 -7.78 -12.48
CA LYS A 28 22.55 -8.26 -13.31
C LYS A 28 21.21 -7.55 -12.97
N LEU A 29 20.92 -7.39 -11.69
CA LEU A 29 19.73 -6.66 -11.23
C LEU A 29 19.75 -5.20 -11.67
N LYS A 30 20.91 -4.54 -11.54
CA LYS A 30 21.13 -3.16 -12.00
C LYS A 30 20.88 -3.01 -13.50
N GLU A 31 21.42 -3.93 -14.31
CA GLU A 31 21.18 -3.96 -15.75
C GLU A 31 19.67 -4.07 -16.06
N ARG A 32 18.97 -4.98 -15.38
CA ARG A 32 17.52 -5.18 -15.56
C ARG A 32 16.70 -3.98 -15.11
N ALA A 33 17.09 -3.33 -14.01
CA ALA A 33 16.46 -2.11 -13.53
C ALA A 33 16.55 -0.99 -14.57
N LEU A 34 17.76 -0.77 -15.12
CA LEU A 34 18.00 0.23 -16.16
C LEU A 34 17.22 -0.08 -17.46
N ALA A 35 17.14 -1.35 -17.86
CA ALA A 35 16.38 -1.76 -19.04
C ALA A 35 14.88 -1.52 -18.85
N ALA A 36 14.31 -1.91 -17.69
CA ALA A 36 12.92 -1.68 -17.36
C ALA A 36 12.59 -0.18 -17.32
N TYR A 37 13.43 0.61 -16.66
CA TYR A 37 13.25 2.06 -16.60
C TYR A 37 13.23 2.72 -17.98
N ARG A 38 14.19 2.37 -18.86
CA ARG A 38 14.20 2.87 -20.24
C ARG A 38 12.93 2.52 -20.99
N LEU A 39 12.47 1.26 -20.88
CA LEU A 39 11.22 0.83 -21.49
C LEU A 39 10.04 1.68 -21.05
N GLY A 40 9.93 1.98 -19.74
CA GLY A 40 8.88 2.85 -19.21
C GLY A 40 8.95 4.29 -19.74
N ARG A 41 10.16 4.82 -19.94
CA ARG A 41 10.36 6.16 -20.51
C ARG A 41 10.06 6.23 -22.01
N GLU A 42 10.38 5.17 -22.76
CA GLU A 42 10.12 5.06 -24.18
C GLU A 42 8.64 4.81 -24.48
N HIS A 43 7.94 4.13 -23.56
CA HIS A 43 6.53 3.77 -23.69
C HIS A 43 5.73 4.28 -22.47
N PRO A 44 5.49 5.60 -22.35
CA PRO A 44 4.71 6.17 -21.26
C PRO A 44 3.26 5.70 -21.33
N GLY A 45 2.61 5.64 -20.19
CA GLY A 45 1.23 5.21 -20.07
C GLY A 45 1.09 3.98 -19.17
N VAL A 46 -0.16 3.62 -18.97
CA VAL A 46 -0.57 2.44 -18.19
C VAL A 46 -0.75 1.23 -19.09
N CYS A 47 -0.80 0.05 -18.50
CA CYS A 47 -1.13 -1.18 -19.19
C CYS A 47 -2.06 -2.02 -18.31
N GLN A 48 -2.88 -2.82 -18.95
CA GLN A 48 -3.66 -3.83 -18.26
C GLN A 48 -2.69 -4.83 -17.60
N THR A 49 -2.82 -4.98 -16.28
CA THR A 49 -1.88 -5.81 -15.50
C THR A 49 -2.30 -7.27 -15.42
N ALA A 50 -3.58 -7.59 -15.70
CA ALA A 50 -4.08 -8.97 -15.78
C ALA A 50 -4.50 -9.32 -17.21
N PRO A 51 -4.13 -10.49 -17.76
CA PRO A 51 -4.59 -10.94 -19.05
C PRO A 51 -6.04 -11.40 -18.97
N GLY A 52 -6.79 -11.19 -20.04
CA GLY A 52 -8.16 -11.70 -20.20
C GLY A 52 -9.23 -10.64 -19.98
N VAL A 53 -10.48 -11.08 -20.16
CA VAL A 53 -11.67 -10.25 -19.96
C VAL A 53 -12.22 -10.54 -18.59
N SER A 54 -12.02 -9.61 -17.69
CA SER A 54 -12.72 -9.55 -16.41
C SER A 54 -13.95 -8.65 -16.55
N PRO A 55 -14.91 -8.61 -15.62
CA PRO A 55 -15.95 -7.59 -15.62
C PRO A 55 -15.39 -6.15 -15.55
N TYR A 56 -14.11 -6.00 -15.26
CA TYR A 56 -13.35 -4.75 -15.30
C TYR A 56 -11.90 -5.07 -15.69
N PHE A 57 -11.23 -4.13 -16.33
CA PHE A 57 -9.80 -4.23 -16.62
C PHE A 57 -8.99 -3.88 -15.38
N TYR A 58 -7.99 -4.69 -15.08
CA TYR A 58 -6.99 -4.38 -14.08
C TYR A 58 -5.97 -3.41 -14.70
N GLU A 59 -6.37 -2.15 -14.80
CA GLU A 59 -5.61 -1.09 -15.45
C GLU A 59 -5.48 0.11 -14.51
N GLU A 60 -4.26 0.56 -14.29
CA GLU A 60 -3.98 1.78 -13.56
C GLU A 60 -4.37 3.00 -14.41
N ASP A 61 -4.63 4.14 -13.78
CA ASP A 61 -4.98 5.37 -14.47
C ASP A 61 -3.81 6.34 -14.62
N ASN A 62 -2.69 6.08 -13.95
CA ASN A 62 -1.43 6.78 -14.15
C ASN A 62 -0.20 5.88 -13.84
N TRP A 63 0.99 6.42 -14.01
CA TRP A 63 2.26 5.69 -13.86
C TRP A 63 3.34 6.51 -13.17
N HIS A 64 3.02 7.70 -12.71
CA HIS A 64 4.02 8.66 -12.24
C HIS A 64 4.66 8.21 -10.93
N ASP A 65 3.91 7.70 -9.98
CA ASP A 65 4.42 7.19 -8.72
C ASP A 65 5.37 5.99 -8.91
N ASP A 66 5.06 5.11 -9.86
CA ASP A 66 5.90 3.97 -10.21
C ASP A 66 7.22 4.38 -10.86
N MET A 67 7.15 5.31 -11.81
CA MET A 67 8.34 5.83 -12.49
C MET A 67 9.19 6.69 -11.57
N GLU A 68 8.57 7.43 -10.65
CA GLU A 68 9.27 8.13 -9.58
C GLU A 68 10.07 7.17 -8.70
N LEU A 69 9.42 6.14 -8.18
CA LEU A 69 10.08 5.14 -7.33
C LEU A 69 11.17 4.39 -8.10
N GLY A 70 10.92 4.05 -9.37
CA GLY A 70 11.90 3.44 -10.27
C GLY A 70 13.14 4.31 -10.46
N ALA A 71 12.96 5.59 -10.80
CA ALA A 71 14.05 6.54 -10.99
C ALA A 71 14.84 6.77 -9.68
N ALA A 72 14.14 6.98 -8.55
CA ALA A 72 14.78 7.20 -7.26
C ALA A 72 15.58 5.97 -6.81
N SER A 73 15.09 4.75 -7.06
CA SER A 73 15.81 3.51 -6.79
C SER A 73 17.07 3.36 -7.64
N LEU A 74 17.04 3.85 -8.89
CA LEU A 74 18.21 3.87 -9.76
C LEU A 74 19.28 4.87 -9.29
N VAL A 75 18.91 5.97 -8.63
CA VAL A 75 19.90 6.84 -7.97
C VAL A 75 20.70 6.05 -6.94
N ALA A 76 20.01 5.26 -6.10
CA ALA A 76 20.66 4.44 -5.08
C ALA A 76 21.53 3.32 -5.69
N ALA A 77 21.04 2.66 -6.75
CA ALA A 77 21.72 1.52 -7.37
C ALA A 77 22.94 1.92 -8.23
N THR A 78 22.91 3.12 -8.85
CA THR A 78 23.92 3.54 -9.84
C THR A 78 24.77 4.73 -9.40
N GLY A 79 24.32 5.51 -8.42
CA GLY A 79 24.92 6.79 -8.05
C GLY A 79 24.64 7.94 -9.05
N GLN A 80 23.92 7.68 -10.14
CA GLN A 80 23.67 8.68 -11.20
C GLN A 80 22.54 9.63 -10.79
N LYS A 81 22.90 10.88 -10.51
CA LYS A 81 21.94 11.91 -10.07
C LYS A 81 20.98 12.40 -11.17
N SER A 82 21.23 12.06 -12.44
CA SER A 82 20.31 12.39 -13.53
C SER A 82 18.90 11.81 -13.31
N PHE A 83 18.82 10.59 -12.78
CA PHE A 83 17.53 9.96 -12.43
C PHE A 83 16.74 10.72 -11.37
N LEU A 84 17.41 11.51 -10.53
CA LEU A 84 16.70 12.33 -9.53
C LEU A 84 15.84 13.42 -10.17
N ASN A 85 16.26 13.98 -11.30
CA ASN A 85 15.46 14.98 -12.02
C ASN A 85 14.19 14.37 -12.57
N ASP A 86 14.27 13.17 -13.12
CA ASP A 86 13.10 12.43 -13.62
C ASP A 86 12.16 12.09 -12.48
N ALA A 87 12.67 11.55 -11.37
CA ALA A 87 11.89 11.24 -10.17
C ALA A 87 11.13 12.48 -9.65
N ILE A 88 11.79 13.64 -9.60
CA ILE A 88 11.14 14.89 -9.17
C ILE A 88 10.05 15.35 -10.16
N ALA A 89 10.25 15.15 -11.45
CA ALA A 89 9.25 15.49 -12.45
C ALA A 89 8.00 14.62 -12.27
N ASP A 90 8.16 13.32 -12.08
CA ASP A 90 7.07 12.39 -11.83
C ASP A 90 6.39 12.67 -10.48
N ALA A 91 7.15 12.93 -9.40
CA ALA A 91 6.61 13.36 -8.10
C ALA A 91 5.72 14.62 -8.18
N ARG A 92 6.05 15.54 -9.07
CA ARG A 92 5.24 16.75 -9.31
C ARG A 92 3.99 16.48 -10.11
N ALA A 93 4.00 15.47 -10.96
CA ALA A 93 2.83 15.05 -11.73
C ALA A 93 1.78 14.40 -10.83
N GLU A 94 2.20 13.65 -9.80
CA GLU A 94 1.32 13.07 -8.79
C GLU A 94 1.81 13.38 -7.35
N PRO A 95 1.62 14.61 -6.88
CA PRO A 95 2.18 15.06 -5.62
C PRO A 95 1.45 14.56 -4.37
N VAL A 96 0.24 14.03 -4.52
CA VAL A 96 -0.58 13.49 -3.42
C VAL A 96 -1.22 12.20 -3.90
N THR A 97 -1.11 11.17 -3.10
CA THR A 97 -1.78 9.89 -3.36
C THR A 97 -3.27 10.13 -3.61
N PRO A 98 -3.82 9.70 -4.76
CA PRO A 98 -5.14 10.15 -5.23
C PRO A 98 -6.26 9.96 -4.21
N TRP A 99 -6.35 8.78 -3.58
CA TRP A 99 -7.39 8.50 -2.59
C TRP A 99 -7.25 9.34 -1.30
N MET A 100 -6.05 9.84 -0.98
CA MET A 100 -5.88 10.72 0.19
C MET A 100 -6.57 12.06 -0.01
N GLY A 101 -6.56 12.60 -1.23
CA GLY A 101 -7.26 13.82 -1.58
C GLY A 101 -8.77 13.67 -1.74
N LYS A 102 -9.29 12.43 -1.83
CA LYS A 102 -10.70 12.10 -2.09
C LYS A 102 -11.16 11.00 -1.15
N ASP A 103 -12.47 10.84 -0.97
CA ASP A 103 -13.06 9.72 -0.24
C ASP A 103 -13.39 8.56 -1.20
N THR A 104 -12.55 8.33 -2.20
CA THR A 104 -12.65 7.27 -3.21
C THR A 104 -11.33 7.09 -3.93
N ALA A 105 -11.18 5.99 -4.65
CA ALA A 105 -10.07 5.76 -5.57
C ALA A 105 -10.57 5.04 -6.82
N ASN A 106 -9.86 5.25 -7.93
CA ASN A 106 -9.99 4.42 -9.11
C ASN A 106 -9.32 3.07 -8.91
N HIS A 107 -9.50 2.17 -9.85
CA HIS A 107 -8.90 0.85 -9.83
C HIS A 107 -7.38 0.95 -9.70
N TYR A 108 -6.79 0.13 -8.84
CA TYR A 108 -5.35 0.09 -8.51
C TYR A 108 -4.73 1.36 -7.90
N GLN A 109 -5.47 2.38 -7.56
CA GLN A 109 -4.95 3.49 -6.74
C GLN A 109 -4.79 3.12 -5.26
N TRP A 110 -5.19 1.93 -4.85
CA TRP A 110 -5.11 1.45 -3.47
C TRP A 110 -3.82 0.68 -3.14
N TYR A 111 -2.84 0.62 -4.03
CA TYR A 111 -1.56 0.02 -3.70
C TYR A 111 -0.89 0.75 -2.52
N PRO A 112 -0.42 0.02 -1.49
CA PRO A 112 0.05 0.64 -0.26
C PRO A 112 1.41 1.34 -0.40
N TRP A 113 2.18 1.06 -1.46
CA TRP A 113 3.46 1.74 -1.75
C TRP A 113 3.30 3.00 -2.62
N HIS A 114 2.10 3.38 -2.96
CA HIS A 114 1.81 4.55 -3.78
C HIS A 114 2.51 5.79 -3.20
N ASN A 115 3.24 6.53 -4.04
CA ASN A 115 4.07 7.69 -3.66
C ASN A 115 5.19 7.42 -2.63
N ASN A 116 5.61 6.16 -2.41
CA ASN A 116 6.81 5.88 -1.61
C ASN A 116 8.10 6.46 -2.27
N GLY A 117 8.06 6.75 -3.56
CA GLY A 117 9.11 7.46 -4.30
C GLY A 117 9.47 8.81 -3.68
N HIS A 118 8.52 9.55 -3.12
CA HIS A 118 8.77 10.82 -2.44
C HIS A 118 9.80 10.71 -1.31
N TYR A 119 9.77 9.62 -0.54
CA TYR A 119 10.76 9.38 0.49
C TYR A 119 12.15 9.09 -0.11
N GLU A 120 12.23 8.31 -1.17
CA GLU A 120 13.50 8.02 -1.85
C GLU A 120 14.08 9.29 -2.51
N VAL A 121 13.26 10.12 -3.14
CA VAL A 121 13.67 11.45 -3.62
C VAL A 121 14.20 12.31 -2.47
N TRP A 122 13.50 12.32 -1.33
CA TRP A 122 13.95 13.04 -0.14
C TRP A 122 15.33 12.58 0.33
N ARG A 123 15.61 11.29 0.33
CA ARG A 123 16.93 10.76 0.75
C ARG A 123 18.10 11.33 -0.05
N HIS A 124 17.90 11.59 -1.33
CA HIS A 124 18.95 11.96 -2.28
C HIS A 124 18.90 13.43 -2.71
N GLY A 125 17.82 14.15 -2.40
CA GLY A 125 17.53 15.49 -2.89
C GLY A 125 18.25 16.61 -2.13
N THR A 126 18.24 17.80 -2.73
CA THR A 126 18.63 19.06 -2.09
C THR A 126 17.63 19.47 -0.98
N ALA A 127 17.98 20.43 -0.14
CA ALA A 127 17.10 20.93 0.93
C ALA A 127 15.72 21.39 0.40
N ALA A 128 15.68 22.07 -0.76
CA ALA A 128 14.42 22.50 -1.38
C ALA A 128 13.59 21.31 -1.87
N GLN A 129 14.21 20.30 -2.48
CA GLN A 129 13.54 19.08 -2.93
C GLN A 129 13.02 18.26 -1.74
N LYS A 130 13.80 18.15 -0.67
CA LYS A 130 13.39 17.52 0.58
C LYS A 130 12.15 18.18 1.18
N ALA A 131 12.14 19.50 1.26
CA ALA A 131 11.00 20.25 1.75
C ALA A 131 9.76 20.06 0.85
N GLN A 132 9.95 19.97 -0.47
CA GLN A 132 8.88 19.72 -1.42
C GLN A 132 8.24 18.34 -1.20
N MET A 133 9.04 17.26 -1.11
CA MET A 133 8.53 15.91 -0.87
C MET A 133 7.79 15.81 0.46
N ALA A 134 8.34 16.38 1.52
CA ALA A 134 7.66 16.44 2.81
C ALA A 134 6.32 17.19 2.73
N SER A 135 6.24 18.26 1.94
CA SER A 135 4.98 19.00 1.72
C SER A 135 3.92 18.18 0.99
N PHE A 136 4.33 17.27 0.10
CA PHE A 136 3.43 16.38 -0.62
C PHE A 136 2.77 15.39 0.34
N TYR A 137 3.56 14.69 1.15
CA TYR A 137 3.01 13.82 2.20
C TYR A 137 2.11 14.58 3.18
N ARG A 138 2.55 15.74 3.65
CA ARG A 138 1.75 16.55 4.58
C ARG A 138 0.36 16.83 4.03
N ARG A 139 0.23 17.25 2.78
CA ARG A 139 -1.08 17.55 2.16
C ARG A 139 -2.00 16.33 2.12
N GLY A 140 -1.48 15.16 1.76
CA GLY A 140 -2.25 13.92 1.75
C GLY A 140 -2.70 13.52 3.15
N LEU A 141 -1.79 13.57 4.11
CA LEU A 141 -2.07 13.22 5.51
C LEU A 141 -3.08 14.19 6.15
N GLU A 142 -2.95 15.50 5.92
CA GLU A 142 -3.91 16.52 6.39
C GLU A 142 -5.31 16.26 5.82
N ALA A 143 -5.43 15.86 4.56
CA ALA A 143 -6.71 15.56 3.94
C ALA A 143 -7.38 14.32 4.57
N VAL A 144 -6.61 13.26 4.85
CA VAL A 144 -7.14 12.07 5.55
C VAL A 144 -7.54 12.40 6.98
N VAL A 145 -6.70 13.10 7.74
CA VAL A 145 -6.99 13.52 9.11
C VAL A 145 -8.22 14.41 9.19
N GLY A 146 -8.43 15.28 8.20
CA GLY A 146 -9.63 16.11 8.10
C GLY A 146 -10.95 15.32 8.04
N ARG A 147 -10.91 14.07 7.57
CA ARG A 147 -12.06 13.14 7.53
C ARG A 147 -12.15 12.23 8.76
N ALA A 148 -11.12 12.18 9.59
CA ALA A 148 -10.97 11.21 10.69
C ALA A 148 -11.69 11.64 11.99
N ASN A 149 -12.82 12.33 11.89
CA ASN A 149 -13.60 12.81 13.04
C ASN A 149 -14.53 11.70 13.57
N ASN A 150 -13.95 10.63 14.10
CA ASN A 150 -14.68 9.51 14.72
C ASN A 150 -13.83 8.89 15.83
N GLY A 151 -14.42 8.01 16.64
CA GLY A 151 -13.77 7.40 17.80
C GLY A 151 -12.51 6.57 17.47
N PHE A 152 -12.41 6.07 16.24
CA PHE A 152 -11.28 5.27 15.76
C PHE A 152 -10.23 6.12 15.04
N ARG A 153 -10.46 7.43 14.83
CA ARG A 153 -9.58 8.33 14.07
C ARG A 153 -9.30 7.85 12.64
N MET A 154 -10.27 7.19 12.02
CA MET A 154 -10.16 6.65 10.67
C MET A 154 -10.75 7.62 9.64
N GLY A 155 -9.90 8.11 8.73
CA GLY A 155 -10.29 8.94 7.58
C GLY A 155 -10.06 8.21 6.24
N ILE A 156 -9.94 6.88 6.30
CA ILE A 156 -9.73 6.01 5.15
C ILE A 156 -11.07 5.75 4.47
N PRO A 157 -11.17 5.84 3.13
CA PRO A 157 -12.36 5.36 2.43
C PRO A 157 -12.44 3.84 2.51
N PHE A 158 -13.63 3.32 2.85
CA PHE A 158 -13.88 1.88 2.94
C PHE A 158 -14.28 1.32 1.56
N ILE A 159 -13.38 1.52 0.61
CA ILE A 159 -13.44 0.93 -0.74
C ILE A 159 -12.68 -0.41 -0.75
N TRP A 160 -12.54 -1.03 -1.93
CA TRP A 160 -11.70 -2.22 -2.08
C TRP A 160 -10.33 -2.05 -1.41
N CYS A 161 -9.87 -3.11 -0.75
CA CYS A 161 -8.57 -3.15 -0.08
C CYS A 161 -8.39 -2.00 0.93
N SER A 162 -9.39 -1.70 1.75
CA SER A 162 -9.30 -0.61 2.74
C SER A 162 -8.15 -0.78 3.73
N SER A 163 -7.75 -2.03 4.01
CA SER A 163 -6.55 -2.31 4.81
C SER A 163 -5.26 -1.84 4.12
N ASN A 164 -5.16 -1.93 2.78
CA ASN A 164 -4.03 -1.35 2.03
C ASN A 164 -3.95 0.16 2.22
N LEU A 165 -5.07 0.85 2.15
CA LEU A 165 -5.13 2.31 2.34
C LEU A 165 -4.74 2.68 3.78
N THR A 166 -5.17 1.88 4.75
CA THR A 166 -4.79 2.05 6.16
C THR A 166 -3.28 1.87 6.35
N ALA A 167 -2.69 0.82 5.77
CA ALA A 167 -1.26 0.57 5.78
C ALA A 167 -0.47 1.67 5.05
N SER A 168 -0.97 2.14 3.89
CA SER A 168 -0.39 3.26 3.14
C SER A 168 -0.36 4.54 3.97
N PHE A 169 -1.48 4.88 4.61
CA PHE A 169 -1.56 6.05 5.48
C PHE A 169 -0.55 5.97 6.63
N ALA A 170 -0.52 4.84 7.35
CA ALA A 170 0.43 4.63 8.45
C ALA A 170 1.89 4.74 7.97
N THR A 171 2.19 4.17 6.80
CA THR A 171 3.53 4.25 6.18
C THR A 171 3.90 5.68 5.83
N GLN A 172 3.03 6.43 5.17
CA GLN A 172 3.32 7.82 4.79
C GLN A 172 3.42 8.73 6.04
N ALA A 173 2.61 8.50 7.08
CA ALA A 173 2.71 9.23 8.36
C ALA A 173 4.06 8.96 9.05
N TYR A 174 4.47 7.68 9.10
CA TYR A 174 5.79 7.30 9.61
C TYR A 174 6.93 7.94 8.81
N LEU A 175 6.89 7.88 7.49
CA LEU A 175 7.91 8.46 6.61
C LEU A 175 7.95 9.99 6.73
N TYR A 176 6.81 10.65 6.78
CA TYR A 176 6.73 12.10 7.02
C TYR A 176 7.44 12.49 8.33
N ARG A 177 7.15 11.77 9.40
CA ARG A 177 7.81 11.99 10.71
C ARG A 177 9.32 11.74 10.64
N LYS A 178 9.77 10.70 9.91
CA LYS A 178 11.20 10.45 9.65
C LYS A 178 11.87 11.57 8.86
N MET A 179 11.16 12.16 7.90
CA MET A 179 11.68 13.24 7.04
C MET A 179 11.79 14.56 7.77
N THR A 180 10.87 14.84 8.69
CA THR A 180 10.67 16.20 9.25
C THR A 180 10.90 16.30 10.75
N GLY A 181 10.80 15.21 11.50
CA GLY A 181 10.72 15.21 12.96
C GLY A 181 9.36 15.67 13.51
N ASP A 182 8.40 16.03 12.65
CA ASP A 182 7.09 16.52 13.04
C ASP A 182 6.16 15.36 13.43
N ASN A 183 5.65 15.38 14.65
CA ASN A 183 4.84 14.33 15.25
C ASN A 183 3.33 14.57 15.13
N ARG A 184 2.87 15.59 14.38
CA ARG A 184 1.44 15.96 14.31
C ARG A 184 0.49 14.84 13.90
N PHE A 185 0.96 13.85 13.13
CA PHE A 185 0.17 12.72 12.67
C PHE A 185 0.39 11.43 13.48
N ARG A 186 1.23 11.47 14.54
CA ARG A 186 1.62 10.25 15.27
C ARG A 186 0.45 9.50 15.89
N GLU A 187 -0.55 10.21 16.41
CA GLU A 187 -1.73 9.58 16.99
C GLU A 187 -2.60 8.89 15.93
N TYR A 188 -2.65 9.45 14.72
CA TYR A 188 -3.37 8.85 13.60
C TYR A 188 -2.59 7.69 12.98
N GLU A 189 -1.25 7.76 12.93
CA GLU A 189 -0.37 6.65 12.58
C GLU A 189 -0.60 5.46 13.51
N ALA A 190 -0.63 5.72 14.83
CA ALA A 190 -0.93 4.69 15.82
C ALA A 190 -2.34 4.13 15.67
N ALA A 191 -3.35 4.98 15.52
CA ALA A 191 -4.74 4.56 15.35
C ALA A 191 -4.94 3.69 14.11
N ALA A 192 -4.25 3.98 13.01
CA ALA A 192 -4.29 3.15 11.82
C ALA A 192 -3.69 1.74 12.06
N LEU A 193 -2.58 1.65 12.78
CA LEU A 193 -2.00 0.36 13.17
C LEU A 193 -2.88 -0.38 14.18
N ASP A 194 -3.42 0.31 15.16
CA ASP A 194 -4.35 -0.24 16.14
C ASP A 194 -5.60 -0.79 15.45
N TRP A 195 -6.13 -0.08 14.44
CA TRP A 195 -7.25 -0.55 13.61
C TRP A 195 -6.93 -1.89 12.92
N LEU A 196 -5.77 -1.97 12.27
CA LEU A 196 -5.33 -3.22 11.62
C LEU A 196 -5.11 -4.36 12.61
N LEU A 197 -4.79 -4.05 13.86
CA LEU A 197 -4.54 -5.03 14.91
C LEU A 197 -5.78 -5.33 15.79
N GLY A 198 -6.97 -4.86 15.38
CA GLY A 198 -8.24 -5.23 16.02
C GLY A 198 -8.92 -4.13 16.83
N ALA A 199 -8.36 -2.93 16.97
CA ALA A 199 -9.05 -1.79 17.56
C ALA A 199 -10.02 -1.16 16.54
N ASN A 200 -10.97 -1.94 16.08
CA ASN A 200 -11.99 -1.61 15.08
C ASN A 200 -13.38 -2.08 15.57
N PRO A 201 -14.49 -1.76 14.88
CA PRO A 201 -15.83 -2.10 15.34
C PRO A 201 -16.08 -3.59 15.58
N TRP A 202 -15.38 -4.46 14.88
CA TRP A 202 -15.55 -5.93 14.98
C TRP A 202 -14.62 -6.57 16.03
N GLY A 203 -13.63 -5.84 16.54
CA GLY A 203 -12.64 -6.38 17.47
C GLY A 203 -11.70 -7.42 16.83
N VAL A 204 -11.59 -7.42 15.50
CA VAL A 204 -10.86 -8.42 14.72
C VAL A 204 -9.62 -7.81 14.08
N SER A 205 -8.47 -8.45 14.29
CA SER A 205 -7.27 -8.08 13.55
C SER A 205 -7.41 -8.39 12.06
N MET A 206 -7.09 -7.41 11.21
CA MET A 206 -6.99 -7.59 9.77
C MET A 206 -5.69 -8.30 9.35
N ILE A 207 -4.91 -8.79 10.31
CA ILE A 207 -3.68 -9.55 10.09
C ILE A 207 -3.85 -10.93 10.69
N ILE A 208 -3.96 -11.94 9.88
CA ILE A 208 -4.21 -13.32 10.28
C ILE A 208 -3.13 -13.78 11.29
N GLY A 209 -3.54 -14.29 12.45
CA GLY A 209 -2.67 -14.81 13.47
C GLY A 209 -1.87 -13.78 14.29
N LEU A 210 -2.09 -12.48 14.09
CA LEU A 210 -1.40 -11.40 14.80
C LEU A 210 -2.39 -10.35 15.35
N PRO A 211 -2.22 -9.89 16.63
CA PRO A 211 -1.32 -10.49 17.62
C PRO A 211 -1.81 -11.88 18.02
N GLY A 212 -0.90 -12.77 18.43
CA GLY A 212 -1.25 -14.15 18.75
C GLY A 212 -2.21 -14.34 19.95
N SER A 213 -2.43 -13.30 20.75
CA SER A 213 -3.44 -13.24 21.83
C SER A 213 -4.73 -12.53 21.43
N GLY A 214 -4.82 -12.02 20.19
CA GLY A 214 -5.98 -11.29 19.67
C GLY A 214 -6.96 -12.19 18.92
N THR A 215 -8.09 -11.61 18.54
CA THR A 215 -9.03 -12.21 17.58
C THR A 215 -8.61 -11.82 16.16
N PHE A 216 -8.57 -12.77 15.26
CA PHE A 216 -8.23 -12.61 13.84
C PHE A 216 -9.08 -13.55 13.00
N ALA A 217 -9.16 -13.33 11.67
CA ALA A 217 -9.95 -14.16 10.78
C ALA A 217 -9.51 -15.64 10.80
N HIS A 218 -10.49 -16.52 10.85
CA HIS A 218 -10.31 -17.97 10.88
C HIS A 218 -10.71 -18.65 9.57
N ASP A 219 -11.59 -18.02 8.80
CA ASP A 219 -12.13 -18.58 7.54
C ASP A 219 -11.92 -17.63 6.34
N PRO A 220 -10.68 -17.11 6.12
CA PRO A 220 -10.39 -16.16 5.07
C PRO A 220 -10.67 -16.73 3.69
N HIS A 221 -10.98 -15.86 2.73
CA HIS A 221 -11.20 -16.21 1.33
C HIS A 221 -9.90 -16.70 0.66
N ALA A 222 -9.42 -17.87 1.08
CA ALA A 222 -8.19 -18.46 0.60
C ALA A 222 -8.29 -19.99 0.48
N VAL A 223 -7.97 -20.51 -0.70
CA VAL A 223 -7.97 -21.96 -0.97
C VAL A 223 -7.04 -22.72 -0.01
N ILE A 224 -5.91 -22.13 0.32
CA ILE A 224 -4.94 -22.76 1.22
C ILE A 224 -5.51 -22.97 2.64
N THR A 225 -6.34 -22.06 3.12
CA THR A 225 -7.03 -22.22 4.42
C THR A 225 -8.22 -23.17 4.27
N SER A 226 -9.13 -22.89 3.35
CA SER A 226 -10.40 -23.62 3.20
C SER A 226 -10.25 -25.07 2.73
N ARG A 227 -9.20 -25.40 1.95
CA ARG A 227 -8.96 -26.75 1.41
C ARG A 227 -7.85 -27.50 2.10
N MET A 228 -6.84 -26.81 2.62
CA MET A 228 -5.64 -27.42 3.18
C MET A 228 -5.59 -27.28 4.72
N GLY A 229 -6.46 -26.47 5.32
CA GLY A 229 -6.46 -26.21 6.77
C GLY A 229 -5.22 -25.48 7.28
N LEU A 230 -4.51 -24.76 6.41
CA LEU A 230 -3.30 -24.02 6.78
C LEU A 230 -3.63 -22.57 7.10
N GLN A 231 -3.13 -22.08 8.22
CA GLN A 231 -3.27 -20.68 8.62
C GLN A 231 -2.25 -19.82 7.88
N LEU A 232 -2.71 -18.72 7.27
CA LEU A 232 -1.88 -17.73 6.58
C LEU A 232 -1.34 -16.66 7.54
N THR A 233 -0.62 -17.08 8.58
CA THR A 233 -0.12 -16.16 9.62
C THR A 233 0.70 -15.03 9.02
N GLY A 234 0.30 -13.79 9.35
CA GLY A 234 0.91 -12.56 8.86
C GLY A 234 0.24 -12.01 7.59
N GLY A 235 -0.64 -12.78 6.94
CA GLY A 235 -1.41 -12.29 5.79
C GLY A 235 -2.38 -11.18 6.20
N MET A 236 -2.33 -10.05 5.51
CA MET A 236 -3.28 -8.96 5.71
C MET A 236 -4.51 -9.16 4.82
N LEU A 237 -5.68 -8.95 5.37
CA LEU A 237 -6.97 -9.04 4.67
C LEU A 237 -7.29 -7.74 3.94
N ASP A 238 -8.14 -7.80 2.90
CA ASP A 238 -8.67 -6.64 2.18
C ASP A 238 -9.30 -5.61 3.13
N GLY A 239 -9.98 -6.09 4.17
CA GLY A 239 -10.60 -5.24 5.16
C GLY A 239 -12.00 -4.77 4.78
N PRO A 240 -12.67 -4.04 5.69
CA PRO A 240 -14.08 -3.68 5.54
C PRO A 240 -14.33 -2.78 4.33
N VAL A 241 -15.51 -2.93 3.72
CA VAL A 241 -15.98 -2.12 2.60
C VAL A 241 -17.28 -1.39 2.92
N TYR A 242 -17.57 -0.31 2.18
CA TYR A 242 -18.87 0.35 2.25
C TYR A 242 -20.01 -0.64 1.95
N ARG A 243 -21.07 -0.58 2.71
CA ARG A 243 -22.29 -1.39 2.48
C ARG A 243 -22.82 -1.23 1.04
N SER A 244 -22.70 -0.05 0.46
CA SER A 244 -23.09 0.22 -0.92
C SER A 244 -22.24 -0.53 -1.95
N ILE A 245 -20.94 -0.76 -1.66
CA ILE A 245 -20.09 -1.61 -2.50
C ILE A 245 -20.52 -3.06 -2.35
N TYR A 246 -20.54 -3.56 -1.13
CA TYR A 246 -20.90 -4.95 -0.82
C TYR A 246 -22.25 -5.37 -1.42
N GLY A 247 -23.28 -4.54 -1.29
CA GLY A 247 -24.61 -4.81 -1.81
C GLY A 247 -24.73 -4.88 -3.33
N ASN A 248 -23.72 -4.42 -4.07
CA ASN A 248 -23.66 -4.49 -5.53
C ASN A 248 -22.76 -5.62 -6.06
N LEU A 249 -22.08 -6.35 -5.17
CA LEU A 249 -21.19 -7.43 -5.56
C LEU A 249 -21.98 -8.68 -5.93
N LYS A 250 -21.38 -9.50 -6.79
CA LYS A 250 -21.95 -10.77 -7.27
C LYS A 250 -21.03 -11.91 -6.88
N GLY A 251 -21.62 -13.07 -6.62
CA GLY A 251 -20.88 -14.30 -6.32
C GLY A 251 -20.44 -14.41 -4.86
N ILE A 252 -20.77 -13.46 -4.00
CA ILE A 252 -20.59 -13.59 -2.55
C ILE A 252 -21.76 -14.42 -2.00
N SER A 253 -21.42 -15.44 -1.24
CA SER A 253 -22.37 -16.28 -0.52
C SER A 253 -21.69 -16.75 0.77
N LEU A 254 -22.11 -16.20 1.90
CA LEU A 254 -21.57 -16.63 3.19
C LEU A 254 -21.94 -18.09 3.44
N HIS A 255 -20.96 -18.87 3.85
CA HIS A 255 -21.12 -20.30 4.13
C HIS A 255 -21.54 -20.54 5.57
N ASN A 256 -21.15 -19.64 6.47
CA ASN A 256 -21.44 -19.71 7.89
C ASN A 256 -22.39 -18.59 8.31
N ALA A 257 -22.94 -18.69 9.53
CA ALA A 257 -23.68 -17.58 10.12
C ALA A 257 -22.71 -16.42 10.39
N ASP A 258 -23.09 -15.22 9.96
CA ASP A 258 -22.28 -14.02 10.16
C ASP A 258 -22.19 -13.66 11.66
N GLU A 259 -21.10 -14.02 12.30
CA GLU A 259 -20.84 -13.74 13.71
C GLU A 259 -20.66 -12.23 13.98
N TYR A 260 -20.28 -11.46 12.96
CA TYR A 260 -20.09 -10.02 13.04
C TYR A 260 -21.31 -9.20 12.63
N ALA A 261 -22.44 -9.85 12.28
CA ALA A 261 -23.69 -9.17 11.91
C ALA A 261 -24.12 -8.05 12.88
N PRO A 262 -23.97 -8.20 14.22
CA PRO A 262 -24.33 -7.14 15.17
C PRO A 262 -23.47 -5.87 15.04
N PHE A 263 -22.28 -5.96 14.46
CA PHE A 263 -21.34 -4.86 14.29
C PHE A 263 -21.33 -4.30 12.87
N ASN A 264 -21.93 -5.03 11.92
CA ASN A 264 -22.12 -4.57 10.55
C ASN A 264 -23.21 -3.50 10.51
N THR A 265 -22.94 -2.38 9.85
CA THR A 265 -23.84 -1.21 9.83
C THR A 265 -24.40 -0.98 8.43
N GLY A 266 -25.28 0.01 8.29
CA GLY A 266 -25.71 0.53 6.99
C GLY A 266 -24.59 1.25 6.22
N PHE A 267 -23.45 1.50 6.87
CA PHE A 267 -22.32 2.25 6.29
C PHE A 267 -21.18 1.33 5.83
N ILE A 268 -20.68 0.45 6.71
CA ILE A 268 -19.57 -0.49 6.43
C ILE A 268 -19.88 -1.90 6.90
N VAL A 269 -19.26 -2.88 6.25
CA VAL A 269 -19.38 -4.31 6.57
C VAL A 269 -18.03 -5.00 6.53
N TYR A 270 -17.93 -6.07 7.33
CA TYR A 270 -16.84 -7.04 7.35
C TYR A 270 -17.42 -8.43 7.68
N HIS A 271 -16.87 -9.46 7.06
CA HIS A 271 -17.22 -10.85 7.34
C HIS A 271 -15.94 -11.69 7.43
N ASP A 272 -15.90 -12.65 8.34
CA ASP A 272 -14.89 -13.73 8.36
C ASP A 272 -15.54 -14.96 7.74
N ASP A 273 -15.46 -15.09 6.43
CA ASP A 273 -16.10 -16.18 5.69
C ASP A 273 -15.43 -16.38 4.32
N VAL A 274 -15.07 -17.61 4.03
CA VAL A 274 -14.44 -17.98 2.75
C VAL A 274 -15.25 -17.59 1.51
N GLY A 275 -16.53 -17.33 1.65
CA GLY A 275 -17.42 -16.86 0.59
C GLY A 275 -17.34 -15.34 0.33
N ASP A 276 -16.67 -14.56 1.20
CA ASP A 276 -16.53 -13.11 1.03
C ASP A 276 -15.15 -12.70 0.53
N TYR A 277 -14.99 -12.63 -0.77
CA TYR A 277 -13.75 -12.14 -1.40
C TYR A 277 -13.54 -10.63 -1.25
N SER A 278 -14.54 -9.89 -0.76
CA SER A 278 -14.48 -8.42 -0.74
C SER A 278 -13.89 -7.83 0.53
N THR A 279 -14.00 -8.56 1.65
CA THR A 279 -13.51 -8.08 2.95
C THR A 279 -12.48 -9.02 3.58
N ASP A 280 -12.45 -10.28 3.14
CA ASP A 280 -11.72 -11.35 3.82
C ASP A 280 -10.67 -12.06 2.93
N GLU A 281 -10.35 -11.51 1.74
CA GLU A 281 -9.28 -12.02 0.90
C GLU A 281 -7.91 -11.58 1.46
N PRO A 282 -6.98 -12.52 1.71
CA PRO A 282 -5.61 -12.18 2.09
C PRO A 282 -4.84 -11.58 0.91
N ILE A 283 -4.28 -10.38 1.08
CA ILE A 283 -3.61 -9.61 0.03
C ILE A 283 -2.11 -9.58 0.20
N MET A 284 -1.39 -9.82 -0.87
CA MET A 284 0.06 -9.95 -0.87
C MET A 284 0.76 -8.59 -0.76
N ASP A 285 0.26 -7.59 -1.43
CA ASP A 285 0.81 -6.24 -1.50
C ASP A 285 0.71 -5.50 -0.16
N GLY A 286 -0.43 -5.57 0.52
CA GLY A 286 -0.59 -5.01 1.85
C GLY A 286 0.28 -5.71 2.89
N THR A 287 0.37 -7.02 2.83
CA THR A 287 1.27 -7.82 3.68
C THR A 287 2.73 -7.39 3.50
N ALA A 288 3.17 -7.18 2.26
CA ALA A 288 4.53 -6.72 1.96
C ALA A 288 4.80 -5.31 2.51
N ASN A 289 3.84 -4.38 2.37
CA ASN A 289 3.98 -3.02 2.89
C ASN A 289 4.05 -2.99 4.43
N LEU A 290 3.22 -3.77 5.12
CA LEU A 290 3.29 -3.89 6.58
C LEU A 290 4.61 -4.49 7.03
N THR A 291 5.16 -5.46 6.31
CA THR A 291 6.49 -6.01 6.60
C THR A 291 7.56 -4.91 6.55
N TYR A 292 7.51 -4.05 5.52
CA TYR A 292 8.39 -2.88 5.42
C TYR A 292 8.20 -1.93 6.60
N LEU A 293 6.96 -1.54 6.92
CA LEU A 293 6.66 -0.57 7.98
C LEU A 293 7.09 -1.10 9.35
N PHE A 294 6.76 -2.35 9.69
CA PHE A 294 7.13 -2.95 10.98
C PHE A 294 8.65 -3.12 11.12
N ALA A 295 9.34 -3.52 10.04
CA ALA A 295 10.80 -3.59 10.04
C ALA A 295 11.44 -2.21 10.24
N ALA A 296 10.92 -1.17 9.58
CA ALA A 296 11.40 0.19 9.73
C ALA A 296 11.17 0.73 11.15
N MET A 297 10.03 0.43 11.76
CA MET A 297 9.72 0.81 13.15
C MET A 297 10.58 0.05 14.16
N ALA A 298 10.82 -1.25 13.96
CA ALA A 298 11.67 -2.06 14.81
C ALA A 298 13.14 -1.63 14.75
N GLY A 299 13.64 -1.26 13.58
CA GLY A 299 15.01 -0.77 13.38
C GLY A 299 15.26 0.68 13.86
N ALA A 300 14.21 1.38 14.25
CA ALA A 300 14.30 2.76 14.77
C ALA A 300 14.54 2.85 16.30
N ARG A 301 14.73 1.72 16.97
CA ARG A 301 15.00 1.64 18.42
C ARG A 301 16.47 1.80 18.74
#